data_5addbaf7852fc6741d3997433cfd1dda
#
_entry.id   5addbaf7852fc6741d3997433cfd1dda
#
_cell.length_a   1.000
_cell.length_b   1.000
_cell.length_c   1.000
_cell.angle_alpha   90.00
_cell.angle_beta   90.00
_cell.angle_gamma   90.00
#
_symmetry.space_group_name_H-M   'P 1'
#
loop_
_entity.id
_entity.type
_entity.pdbx_description
1 polymer ?
#
loop_
_entity_poly.entity_id
_entity_poly.type
_entity_poly.pdbx_seq_one_letter_code
_entity_poly.pdbx_strand_id
1 'polypeptide(L)'
;MSKKVNGEYIFSEDCKFSLEDKKTGLNNNYLYIGAPGTGKTRSEFYNILHQLDRNHVIVDVKGSMASLIPLLEESGYKIYYLNLMDLHRSMYYNPLAYIRKRYSQTDLMSLARTIYGQNYVSVDPFWDESAISLLHAALTYTYEKNSEEGNGSLKEAFDIIYTLRYDCDGEIDYEDLKNKLDELIYEGLNVYSSELFRREAICPSKTLACILKTLRSNTSALQNADVLRTICDGPDGFTIDFNRFTYEKSVIFIQVNDADTSLHRIASVFLSQLFQFLFSEANKQKDLRLPIPVQFHLDDMANYAINDFASIIATARSRGIGITGCIQSKNQLVSVYKDNAINIQDCFDTTIYMGTNSYDSALDIAHRSGFTLDYVNELPVGDVILLRRGSCAEHVELLDY
;
A
#
# COMPACT_ATOMS: atom_id res chain seq x y z
N MET A 1 16.41 26.29 -20.60
CA MET A 1 17.14 26.60 -19.34
C MET A 1 16.73 25.58 -18.30
N SER A 2 17.57 24.59 -18.02
CA SER A 2 17.28 23.64 -16.94
C SER A 2 17.47 24.37 -15.61
N LYS A 3 16.40 24.84 -14.99
CA LYS A 3 16.45 25.20 -13.58
C LYS A 3 16.85 23.96 -12.81
N LYS A 4 17.95 24.00 -12.08
CA LYS A 4 18.25 23.03 -11.04
C LYS A 4 17.01 22.96 -10.16
N VAL A 5 16.32 21.83 -10.18
CA VAL A 5 15.18 21.57 -9.32
C VAL A 5 15.76 21.41 -7.92
N ASN A 6 15.57 22.41 -7.10
CA ASN A 6 15.98 22.33 -5.70
C ASN A 6 15.04 21.37 -5.02
N GLY A 7 15.56 20.43 -4.23
CA GLY A 7 14.77 19.53 -3.40
C GLY A 7 14.05 20.33 -2.30
N GLU A 8 12.96 20.98 -2.65
CA GLU A 8 12.14 21.83 -1.79
C GLU A 8 10.68 21.40 -1.85
N TYR A 9 10.00 21.51 -0.73
CA TYR A 9 8.54 21.43 -0.63
C TYR A 9 7.98 22.85 -0.60
N ILE A 10 7.08 23.19 -1.53
CA ILE A 10 6.67 24.56 -1.80
C ILE A 10 5.20 24.74 -1.44
N PHE A 11 4.88 25.73 -0.60
CA PHE A 11 3.53 26.13 -0.24
C PHE A 11 3.16 27.49 -0.84
N SER A 12 4.12 28.44 -0.80
CA SER A 12 3.99 29.77 -1.43
C SER A 12 5.34 30.23 -1.96
N GLU A 13 5.41 31.42 -2.55
CA GLU A 13 6.68 32.00 -3.00
C GLU A 13 7.65 32.15 -1.83
N ASP A 14 7.15 32.53 -0.66
CA ASP A 14 7.93 32.80 0.55
C ASP A 14 8.01 31.62 1.51
N CYS A 15 7.14 30.60 1.38
CA CYS A 15 7.10 29.44 2.25
C CYS A 15 7.55 28.18 1.52
N LYS A 16 8.84 27.83 1.71
CA LYS A 16 9.48 26.65 1.10
C LYS A 16 10.31 25.92 2.13
N PHE A 17 10.23 24.60 2.11
CA PHE A 17 10.96 23.74 3.02
C PHE A 17 11.97 22.87 2.27
N SER A 18 13.22 22.88 2.72
CA SER A 18 14.25 22.00 2.17
C SER A 18 13.91 20.53 2.49
N LEU A 19 14.06 19.66 1.49
CA LEU A 19 13.91 18.21 1.61
C LEU A 19 15.22 17.51 2.03
N GLU A 20 16.30 18.27 2.30
CA GLU A 20 17.55 17.73 2.80
C GLU A 20 17.44 17.40 4.31
N ASP A 21 16.94 16.21 4.63
CA ASP A 21 16.68 15.74 5.99
C ASP A 21 17.90 15.76 6.91
N LYS A 22 19.11 15.64 6.36
CA LYS A 22 20.37 15.76 7.11
C LYS A 22 20.64 17.21 7.57
N LYS A 23 20.20 18.20 6.82
CA LYS A 23 20.34 19.63 7.17
C LYS A 23 19.23 20.08 8.10
N THR A 24 17.99 19.72 7.79
CA THR A 24 16.81 20.15 8.55
C THR A 24 16.68 19.44 9.89
N GLY A 25 17.19 18.21 10.00
CA GLY A 25 16.94 17.32 11.14
C GLY A 25 15.49 16.77 11.15
N LEU A 26 14.66 17.14 10.19
CA LEU A 26 13.27 16.73 10.07
C LEU A 26 13.12 15.61 9.03
N ASN A 27 12.02 14.85 9.13
CA ASN A 27 11.64 13.93 8.09
C ASN A 27 10.90 14.65 6.95
N ASN A 28 10.74 13.96 5.82
CA ASN A 28 9.96 14.44 4.67
C ASN A 28 8.56 13.82 4.67
N ASN A 29 7.96 13.74 5.87
CA ASN A 29 6.60 13.28 6.04
C ASN A 29 5.67 14.49 6.21
N TYR A 30 4.66 14.56 5.35
CA TYR A 30 3.68 15.65 5.28
C TYR A 30 2.27 15.08 5.43
N LEU A 31 1.50 15.55 6.40
CA LEU A 31 0.12 15.13 6.62
C LEU A 31 -0.84 16.26 6.24
N TYR A 32 -1.59 16.07 5.17
CA TYR A 32 -2.69 16.94 4.78
C TYR A 32 -3.97 16.53 5.50
N ILE A 33 -4.59 17.48 6.17
CA ILE A 33 -5.90 17.31 6.83
C ILE A 33 -6.85 18.35 6.25
N GLY A 34 -7.86 17.90 5.50
CA GLY A 34 -8.80 18.82 4.89
C GLY A 34 -10.04 18.12 4.31
N ALA A 35 -11.16 18.82 4.32
CA ALA A 35 -12.41 18.35 3.72
C ALA A 35 -12.25 18.08 2.20
N PRO A 36 -13.18 17.36 1.56
CA PRO A 36 -13.22 17.27 0.10
C PRO A 36 -13.28 18.66 -0.54
N GLY A 37 -12.51 18.86 -1.62
CA GLY A 37 -12.49 20.14 -2.36
C GLY A 37 -11.59 21.24 -1.79
N THR A 38 -10.85 21.00 -0.71
CA THR A 38 -9.93 22.00 -0.12
C THR A 38 -8.61 22.16 -0.87
N GLY A 39 -8.37 21.42 -1.96
CA GLY A 39 -7.18 21.57 -2.79
C GLY A 39 -6.00 20.67 -2.43
N LYS A 40 -6.17 19.65 -1.56
CA LYS A 40 -5.10 18.72 -1.17
C LYS A 40 -4.33 18.15 -2.38
N THR A 41 -5.05 17.49 -3.27
CA THR A 41 -4.48 16.85 -4.47
C THR A 41 -3.80 17.87 -5.39
N ARG A 42 -4.34 19.10 -5.50
CA ARG A 42 -3.76 20.18 -6.31
C ARG A 42 -2.42 20.66 -5.74
N SER A 43 -2.33 20.84 -4.43
CA SER A 43 -1.08 21.22 -3.74
C SER A 43 0.01 20.16 -3.90
N GLU A 44 -0.35 18.85 -3.82
CA GLU A 44 0.58 17.75 -4.07
C GLU A 44 1.06 17.69 -5.52
N PHE A 45 0.14 17.87 -6.46
CA PHE A 45 0.44 17.86 -7.90
C PHE A 45 1.60 18.83 -8.22
N TYR A 46 1.53 20.05 -7.69
CA TYR A 46 2.57 21.03 -7.87
C TYR A 46 3.90 20.59 -7.23
N ASN A 47 3.86 20.08 -6.03
CA ASN A 47 5.05 19.64 -5.32
C ASN A 47 5.76 18.48 -6.02
N ILE A 48 5.04 17.54 -6.62
CA ILE A 48 5.63 16.44 -7.40
C ILE A 48 6.47 16.98 -8.56
N LEU A 49 5.97 17.99 -9.30
CA LEU A 49 6.70 18.61 -10.41
C LEU A 49 7.96 19.38 -9.99
N HIS A 50 8.07 19.75 -8.71
CA HIS A 50 9.23 20.44 -8.16
C HIS A 50 10.21 19.53 -7.41
N GLN A 51 9.92 18.23 -7.34
CA GLN A 51 10.74 17.22 -6.65
C GLN A 51 11.32 16.18 -7.63
N LEU A 52 11.93 16.65 -8.72
CA LEU A 52 12.47 15.78 -9.79
C LEU A 52 13.82 15.12 -9.44
N ASP A 53 14.26 15.20 -8.17
CA ASP A 53 15.49 14.61 -7.64
C ASP A 53 15.27 13.23 -6.99
N ARG A 54 14.03 12.72 -7.00
CA ARG A 54 13.62 11.50 -6.33
C ARG A 54 12.63 10.69 -7.14
N ASN A 55 12.43 9.45 -6.76
CA ASN A 55 11.36 8.61 -7.29
C ASN A 55 10.05 8.87 -6.54
N HIS A 56 8.94 8.64 -7.22
CA HIS A 56 7.62 8.87 -6.65
C HIS A 56 6.76 7.60 -6.70
N VAL A 57 5.97 7.39 -5.65
CA VAL A 57 4.88 6.42 -5.61
C VAL A 57 3.61 7.21 -5.34
N ILE A 58 2.70 7.24 -6.30
CA ILE A 58 1.51 8.09 -6.28
C ILE A 58 0.28 7.19 -6.25
N VAL A 59 -0.44 7.20 -5.13
CA VAL A 59 -1.78 6.61 -5.06
C VAL A 59 -2.79 7.68 -5.41
N ASP A 60 -3.50 7.49 -6.51
CA ASP A 60 -4.46 8.45 -7.08
C ASP A 60 -5.86 7.85 -7.04
N VAL A 61 -6.66 8.32 -6.10
CA VAL A 61 -8.02 7.77 -5.84
C VAL A 61 -9.04 8.21 -6.90
N LYS A 62 -8.75 9.27 -7.67
CA LYS A 62 -9.70 9.81 -8.67
C LYS A 62 -9.18 9.82 -10.10
N GLY A 63 -7.93 9.42 -10.30
CA GLY A 63 -7.28 9.50 -11.60
C GLY A 63 -6.87 10.92 -12.02
N SER A 64 -6.95 11.89 -11.09
CA SER A 64 -6.63 13.30 -11.38
C SER A 64 -5.14 13.56 -11.57
N MET A 65 -4.30 12.77 -10.92
CA MET A 65 -2.84 12.88 -11.01
C MET A 65 -2.24 12.22 -12.27
N ALA A 66 -3.03 11.44 -13.01
CA ALA A 66 -2.57 10.84 -14.27
C ALA A 66 -2.16 11.90 -15.34
N SER A 67 -2.65 13.13 -15.22
CA SER A 67 -2.23 14.26 -16.07
C SER A 67 -0.77 14.68 -15.86
N LEU A 68 -0.12 14.23 -14.77
CA LEU A 68 1.33 14.41 -14.55
C LEU A 68 2.19 13.52 -15.45
N ILE A 69 1.65 12.42 -15.96
CA ILE A 69 2.43 11.41 -16.70
C ILE A 69 3.25 12.02 -17.84
N PRO A 70 2.68 12.81 -18.79
CA PRO A 70 3.46 13.38 -19.88
C PRO A 70 4.60 14.29 -19.39
N LEU A 71 4.36 15.08 -18.34
CA LEU A 71 5.35 16.00 -17.79
C LEU A 71 6.50 15.27 -17.10
N LEU A 72 6.21 14.15 -16.45
CA LEU A 72 7.20 13.31 -15.81
C LEU A 72 8.02 12.53 -16.84
N GLU A 73 7.41 12.04 -17.92
CA GLU A 73 8.10 11.40 -19.04
C GLU A 73 9.06 12.38 -19.73
N GLU A 74 8.64 13.62 -20.00
CA GLU A 74 9.49 14.70 -20.51
C GLU A 74 10.66 15.01 -19.56
N SER A 75 10.46 14.81 -18.25
CA SER A 75 11.49 14.97 -17.23
C SER A 75 12.40 13.74 -17.08
N GLY A 76 12.23 12.73 -17.93
CA GLY A 76 13.06 11.52 -18.00
C GLY A 76 12.69 10.44 -16.99
N TYR A 77 11.46 10.45 -16.45
CA TYR A 77 10.97 9.36 -15.62
C TYR A 77 10.45 8.19 -16.44
N LYS A 78 10.74 6.99 -15.98
CA LYS A 78 10.03 5.79 -16.40
C LYS A 78 8.75 5.65 -15.60
N ILE A 79 7.64 5.44 -16.28
CA ILE A 79 6.32 5.32 -15.65
C ILE A 79 5.94 3.86 -15.51
N TYR A 80 5.56 3.46 -14.29
CA TYR A 80 4.88 2.22 -13.97
C TYR A 80 3.46 2.54 -13.57
N TYR A 81 2.47 1.82 -14.10
CA TYR A 81 1.08 2.15 -13.91
C TYR A 81 0.25 0.92 -13.51
N LEU A 82 -0.09 0.83 -12.22
CA LEU A 82 -1.05 -0.13 -11.68
C LEU A 82 -2.43 0.50 -11.68
N ASN A 83 -3.23 0.22 -12.70
CA ASN A 83 -4.56 0.79 -12.85
C ASN A 83 -5.63 -0.20 -12.38
N LEU A 84 -6.13 -0.01 -11.17
CA LEU A 84 -7.19 -0.84 -10.59
C LEU A 84 -8.60 -0.33 -10.92
N MET A 85 -8.73 0.79 -11.64
CA MET A 85 -10.00 1.26 -12.21
C MET A 85 -10.25 0.71 -13.61
N ASP A 86 -9.18 0.50 -14.40
CA ASP A 86 -9.22 -0.08 -15.72
C ASP A 86 -8.07 -1.09 -15.89
N LEU A 87 -8.34 -2.34 -15.55
CA LEU A 87 -7.36 -3.41 -15.55
C LEU A 87 -6.75 -3.70 -16.93
N HIS A 88 -7.46 -3.33 -18.03
CA HIS A 88 -6.94 -3.47 -19.38
C HIS A 88 -5.81 -2.49 -19.71
N ARG A 89 -5.72 -1.39 -18.95
CA ARG A 89 -4.66 -0.38 -19.07
C ARG A 89 -3.61 -0.51 -17.98
N SER A 90 -3.72 -1.53 -17.14
CA SER A 90 -2.77 -1.76 -16.05
C SER A 90 -1.54 -2.51 -16.53
N MET A 91 -0.39 -2.18 -15.95
CA MET A 91 0.76 -3.08 -15.96
C MET A 91 0.52 -4.25 -15.02
N TYR A 92 1.26 -5.32 -15.22
CA TYR A 92 1.19 -6.54 -14.42
C TYR A 92 1.95 -6.36 -13.10
N TYR A 93 1.46 -7.02 -12.07
CA TYR A 93 2.10 -7.09 -10.76
C TYR A 93 1.88 -8.46 -10.14
N ASN A 94 2.94 -9.19 -9.87
CA ASN A 94 2.85 -10.50 -9.21
C ASN A 94 3.30 -10.39 -7.74
N PRO A 95 2.38 -10.50 -6.77
CA PRO A 95 2.76 -10.44 -5.35
C PRO A 95 3.65 -11.59 -4.91
N LEU A 96 3.62 -12.75 -5.58
CA LEU A 96 4.49 -13.89 -5.24
C LEU A 96 5.95 -13.67 -5.67
N ALA A 97 6.22 -12.77 -6.63
CA ALA A 97 7.56 -12.41 -7.05
C ALA A 97 8.37 -11.68 -5.95
N TYR A 98 7.70 -11.10 -4.95
CA TYR A 98 8.33 -10.31 -3.90
C TYR A 98 8.38 -11.01 -2.54
N ILE A 99 8.18 -12.32 -2.51
CA ILE A 99 8.35 -13.15 -1.32
C ILE A 99 9.85 -13.35 -1.05
N ARG A 100 10.30 -12.94 0.13
CA ARG A 100 11.72 -13.08 0.52
C ARG A 100 12.02 -14.53 0.90
N LYS A 101 12.93 -15.18 0.18
CA LYS A 101 13.29 -16.61 0.40
C LYS A 101 13.54 -16.95 1.88
N ARG A 102 14.28 -16.09 2.60
CA ARG A 102 14.61 -16.30 4.03
C ARG A 102 13.41 -16.17 4.97
N TYR A 103 12.38 -15.44 4.58
CA TYR A 103 11.22 -15.12 5.40
C TYR A 103 9.92 -15.56 4.72
N SER A 104 10.00 -16.55 3.82
CA SER A 104 8.89 -16.93 2.94
C SER A 104 7.60 -17.21 3.70
N GLN A 105 7.65 -17.96 4.79
CA GLN A 105 6.46 -18.29 5.57
C GLN A 105 5.82 -17.07 6.23
N THR A 106 6.63 -16.15 6.75
CA THR A 106 6.13 -14.88 7.32
C THR A 106 5.51 -13.99 6.25
N ASP A 107 6.17 -13.89 5.08
CA ASP A 107 5.70 -13.06 3.98
C ASP A 107 4.42 -13.64 3.35
N LEU A 108 4.35 -14.96 3.18
CA LEU A 108 3.16 -15.63 2.65
C LEU A 108 1.95 -15.52 3.62
N MET A 109 2.18 -15.62 4.93
CA MET A 109 1.13 -15.39 5.93
C MET A 109 0.68 -13.92 5.92
N SER A 110 1.61 -12.98 5.84
CA SER A 110 1.28 -11.54 5.71
C SER A 110 0.48 -11.26 4.43
N LEU A 111 0.88 -11.87 3.32
CA LEU A 111 0.16 -11.79 2.05
C LEU A 111 -1.26 -12.36 2.18
N ALA A 112 -1.42 -13.54 2.78
CA ALA A 112 -2.72 -14.16 3.02
C ALA A 112 -3.65 -13.25 3.83
N ARG A 113 -3.15 -12.66 4.93
CA ARG A 113 -3.91 -11.73 5.77
C ARG A 113 -4.33 -10.47 5.00
N THR A 114 -3.44 -9.91 4.18
CA THR A 114 -3.74 -8.70 3.40
C THR A 114 -4.74 -8.99 2.28
N ILE A 115 -4.60 -10.12 1.58
CA ILE A 115 -5.54 -10.57 0.55
C ILE A 115 -6.92 -10.84 1.16
N TYR A 116 -6.97 -11.51 2.31
CA TYR A 116 -8.22 -11.77 3.01
C TYR A 116 -8.89 -10.47 3.48
N GLY A 117 -8.11 -9.52 3.96
CA GLY A 117 -8.55 -8.21 4.47
C GLY A 117 -8.50 -8.13 5.99
N GLN A 118 -8.26 -6.93 6.49
CA GLN A 118 -8.05 -6.68 7.93
C GLN A 118 -9.36 -6.63 8.75
N ASN A 119 -10.50 -6.46 8.10
CA ASN A 119 -11.78 -6.40 8.78
C ASN A 119 -12.38 -7.81 8.83
N TYR A 120 -12.33 -8.44 10.00
CA TYR A 120 -13.06 -9.68 10.23
C TYR A 120 -14.55 -9.42 10.05
N VAL A 121 -15.19 -10.28 9.25
CA VAL A 121 -16.61 -10.20 8.96
C VAL A 121 -17.40 -11.06 9.94
N SER A 122 -16.76 -12.08 10.50
CA SER A 122 -17.36 -13.06 11.39
C SER A 122 -17.39 -12.55 12.83
N VAL A 123 -18.49 -12.82 13.55
CA VAL A 123 -18.59 -12.54 14.99
C VAL A 123 -17.58 -13.40 15.78
N ASP A 124 -17.32 -14.62 15.30
CA ASP A 124 -16.32 -15.53 15.85
C ASP A 124 -15.06 -15.50 14.98
N PRO A 125 -13.91 -15.01 15.50
CA PRO A 125 -12.64 -14.93 14.76
C PRO A 125 -12.13 -16.28 14.22
N PHE A 126 -12.60 -17.39 14.75
CA PHE A 126 -12.23 -18.74 14.29
C PHE A 126 -12.42 -18.91 12.78
N TRP A 127 -13.52 -18.44 12.23
CA TRP A 127 -13.83 -18.61 10.81
C TRP A 127 -12.89 -17.80 9.91
N ASP A 128 -12.60 -16.58 10.30
CA ASP A 128 -11.69 -15.69 9.55
C ASP A 128 -10.25 -16.20 9.63
N GLU A 129 -9.76 -16.56 10.82
CA GLU A 129 -8.41 -17.09 11.00
C GLU A 129 -8.22 -18.43 10.27
N SER A 130 -9.21 -19.34 10.30
CA SER A 130 -9.15 -20.59 9.55
C SER A 130 -9.14 -20.37 8.04
N ALA A 131 -9.90 -19.41 7.53
CA ALA A 131 -9.90 -19.05 6.12
C ALA A 131 -8.55 -18.45 5.68
N ILE A 132 -7.94 -17.59 6.50
CA ILE A 132 -6.61 -17.04 6.29
C ILE A 132 -5.55 -18.14 6.28
N SER A 133 -5.62 -19.07 7.23
CA SER A 133 -4.68 -20.20 7.32
C SER A 133 -4.78 -21.12 6.10
N LEU A 134 -5.98 -21.37 5.61
CA LEU A 134 -6.18 -22.16 4.39
C LEU A 134 -5.62 -21.43 3.15
N LEU A 135 -5.82 -20.11 3.05
CA LEU A 135 -5.22 -19.30 1.98
C LEU A 135 -3.69 -19.30 2.08
N HIS A 136 -3.14 -19.20 3.29
CA HIS A 136 -1.70 -19.33 3.52
C HIS A 136 -1.15 -20.68 3.05
N ALA A 137 -1.83 -21.78 3.32
CA ALA A 137 -1.44 -23.10 2.82
C ALA A 137 -1.41 -23.15 1.28
N ALA A 138 -2.41 -22.55 0.63
CA ALA A 138 -2.49 -22.49 -0.83
C ALA A 138 -1.39 -21.60 -1.46
N LEU A 139 -1.11 -20.44 -0.86
CA LEU A 139 -0.01 -19.57 -1.29
C LEU A 139 1.35 -20.26 -1.09
N THR A 140 1.50 -21.01 0.02
CA THR A 140 2.74 -21.77 0.29
C THR A 140 2.93 -22.87 -0.76
N TYR A 141 1.88 -23.62 -1.10
CA TYR A 141 1.91 -24.61 -2.17
C TYR A 141 2.35 -23.99 -3.49
N THR A 142 1.74 -22.89 -3.89
CA THR A 142 2.07 -22.20 -5.14
C THR A 142 3.52 -21.72 -5.16
N TYR A 143 3.99 -21.16 -4.06
CA TYR A 143 5.38 -20.71 -3.91
C TYR A 143 6.39 -21.87 -3.98
N GLU A 144 6.11 -23.00 -3.30
CA GLU A 144 6.97 -24.20 -3.31
C GLU A 144 7.04 -24.82 -4.71
N LYS A 145 5.88 -24.99 -5.36
CA LYS A 145 5.78 -25.56 -6.70
C LYS A 145 6.60 -24.78 -7.74
N ASN A 146 6.61 -23.47 -7.64
CA ASN A 146 7.26 -22.60 -8.62
C ASN A 146 8.65 -22.11 -8.17
N SER A 147 9.22 -22.68 -7.10
CA SER A 147 10.46 -22.19 -6.49
C SER A 147 11.70 -22.25 -7.40
N GLU A 148 11.71 -23.09 -8.42
CA GLU A 148 12.82 -23.29 -9.35
C GLU A 148 12.61 -22.60 -10.71
N GLU A 149 11.37 -22.49 -11.18
CA GLU A 149 11.05 -22.08 -12.56
C GLU A 149 10.28 -20.76 -12.69
N GLY A 150 9.91 -20.11 -11.56
CA GLY A 150 9.13 -18.86 -11.60
C GLY A 150 8.60 -18.45 -10.25
N ASN A 151 7.51 -17.68 -10.26
CA ASN A 151 6.92 -17.15 -9.03
C ASN A 151 5.56 -17.77 -8.69
N GLY A 152 4.91 -18.45 -9.65
CA GLY A 152 3.52 -18.84 -9.56
C GLY A 152 2.57 -17.62 -9.61
N SER A 153 1.29 -17.85 -9.34
CA SER A 153 0.28 -16.80 -9.38
C SER A 153 -0.81 -16.97 -8.32
N LEU A 154 -1.53 -15.90 -7.99
CA LEU A 154 -2.70 -16.00 -7.12
C LEU A 154 -3.79 -16.90 -7.71
N LYS A 155 -3.87 -17.00 -9.04
CA LYS A 155 -4.80 -17.93 -9.69
C LYS A 155 -4.49 -19.36 -9.28
N GLU A 156 -3.23 -19.79 -9.34
CA GLU A 156 -2.81 -21.12 -8.92
C GLU A 156 -3.12 -21.39 -7.44
N ALA A 157 -2.94 -20.38 -6.57
CA ALA A 157 -3.28 -20.49 -5.17
C ALA A 157 -4.80 -20.68 -4.94
N PHE A 158 -5.64 -20.05 -5.73
CA PHE A 158 -7.08 -20.32 -5.69
C PHE A 158 -7.43 -21.66 -6.32
N ASP A 159 -6.78 -22.04 -7.42
CA ASP A 159 -7.04 -23.31 -8.11
C ASP A 159 -6.76 -24.52 -7.19
N ILE A 160 -5.72 -24.49 -6.34
CA ILE A 160 -5.46 -25.58 -5.39
C ILE A 160 -6.55 -25.66 -4.30
N ILE A 161 -7.10 -24.54 -3.85
CA ILE A 161 -8.24 -24.54 -2.91
C ILE A 161 -9.47 -25.14 -3.55
N TYR A 162 -9.69 -24.95 -4.86
CA TYR A 162 -10.82 -25.50 -5.58
C TYR A 162 -10.72 -26.99 -5.88
N THR A 163 -9.59 -27.65 -5.60
CA THR A 163 -9.51 -29.12 -5.61
C THR A 163 -10.30 -29.75 -4.45
N LEU A 164 -10.57 -28.98 -3.38
CA LEU A 164 -11.42 -29.39 -2.29
C LEU A 164 -12.90 -29.36 -2.74
N ARG A 165 -13.43 -30.49 -3.15
CA ARG A 165 -14.78 -30.65 -3.69
C ARG A 165 -15.61 -31.55 -2.82
N TYR A 166 -16.95 -31.45 -2.92
CA TYR A 166 -17.86 -32.38 -2.31
C TYR A 166 -18.04 -33.61 -3.21
N ASP A 167 -18.00 -34.81 -2.59
CA ASP A 167 -18.41 -36.03 -3.24
C ASP A 167 -19.95 -36.17 -3.30
N CYS A 168 -20.42 -37.33 -3.80
CA CYS A 168 -21.86 -37.63 -3.91
C CYS A 168 -22.56 -37.80 -2.55
N ASP A 169 -21.81 -38.05 -1.48
CA ASP A 169 -22.33 -38.26 -0.12
C ASP A 169 -22.28 -36.95 0.71
N GLY A 170 -21.77 -35.85 0.11
CA GLY A 170 -21.63 -34.55 0.74
C GLY A 170 -20.42 -34.42 1.67
N GLU A 171 -19.48 -35.33 1.55
CA GLU A 171 -18.19 -35.27 2.22
C GLU A 171 -17.16 -34.59 1.32
N ILE A 172 -16.09 -34.05 1.92
CA ILE A 172 -15.02 -33.40 1.13
C ILE A 172 -14.10 -34.49 0.54
N ASP A 173 -13.97 -34.43 -0.78
CA ASP A 173 -12.98 -35.21 -1.49
C ASP A 173 -11.62 -34.52 -1.46
N TYR A 174 -10.62 -35.21 -0.94
CA TYR A 174 -9.23 -34.74 -0.82
C TYR A 174 -8.29 -35.38 -1.86
N GLU A 175 -8.78 -36.23 -2.75
CA GLU A 175 -7.92 -37.02 -3.65
C GLU A 175 -7.13 -36.11 -4.60
N ASP A 176 -7.80 -35.16 -5.21
CA ASP A 176 -7.12 -34.19 -6.10
C ASP A 176 -6.05 -33.35 -5.36
N LEU A 177 -6.35 -32.89 -4.15
CA LEU A 177 -5.38 -32.15 -3.32
C LEU A 177 -4.19 -33.04 -2.96
N LYS A 178 -4.46 -34.27 -2.52
CA LYS A 178 -3.42 -35.23 -2.14
C LYS A 178 -2.50 -35.54 -3.31
N ASN A 179 -3.05 -35.80 -4.50
CA ASN A 179 -2.27 -36.09 -5.69
C ASN A 179 -1.33 -34.93 -6.03
N LYS A 180 -1.81 -33.68 -5.96
CA LYS A 180 -0.98 -32.50 -6.22
C LYS A 180 0.14 -32.29 -5.19
N LEU A 181 -0.12 -32.61 -3.92
CA LEU A 181 0.91 -32.54 -2.88
C LEU A 181 1.94 -33.68 -3.01
N ASP A 182 1.49 -34.89 -3.39
CA ASP A 182 2.36 -36.03 -3.63
C ASP A 182 3.26 -35.80 -4.86
N GLU A 183 2.77 -35.10 -5.89
CA GLU A 183 3.60 -34.66 -7.03
C GLU A 183 4.80 -33.81 -6.57
N LEU A 184 4.58 -32.81 -5.70
CA LEU A 184 5.68 -32.00 -5.18
C LEU A 184 6.69 -32.81 -4.37
N ILE A 185 6.23 -33.77 -3.57
CA ILE A 185 7.11 -34.67 -2.80
C ILE A 185 7.95 -35.53 -3.75
N TYR A 186 7.34 -36.04 -4.82
CA TYR A 186 8.03 -36.84 -5.83
C TYR A 186 9.10 -36.04 -6.58
N GLU A 187 8.84 -34.77 -6.84
CA GLU A 187 9.79 -33.82 -7.44
C GLU A 187 10.93 -33.39 -6.49
N GLY A 188 10.88 -33.83 -5.23
CA GLY A 188 11.91 -33.54 -4.23
C GLY A 188 11.83 -32.10 -3.67
N LEU A 189 10.73 -31.40 -3.91
CA LEU A 189 10.51 -30.05 -3.41
C LEU A 189 10.19 -30.05 -1.91
N ASN A 190 10.46 -28.91 -1.26
CA ASN A 190 10.10 -28.72 0.14
C ASN A 190 8.59 -28.59 0.29
N VAL A 191 7.97 -29.45 1.07
CA VAL A 191 6.50 -29.64 1.12
C VAL A 191 5.93 -29.19 2.46
N TYR A 192 6.30 -28.01 2.93
CA TYR A 192 5.68 -27.44 4.12
C TYR A 192 4.19 -27.16 3.93
N SER A 193 3.76 -26.86 2.70
CA SER A 193 2.36 -26.75 2.33
C SER A 193 1.54 -28.01 2.66
N SER A 194 2.11 -29.21 2.52
CA SER A 194 1.45 -30.46 2.90
C SER A 194 1.12 -30.50 4.40
N GLU A 195 2.03 -30.03 5.24
CA GLU A 195 1.78 -29.92 6.68
C GLU A 195 0.69 -28.89 6.98
N LEU A 196 0.73 -27.74 6.33
CA LEU A 196 -0.28 -26.69 6.50
C LEU A 196 -1.67 -27.19 6.08
N PHE A 197 -1.81 -27.80 4.91
CA PHE A 197 -3.10 -28.36 4.47
C PHE A 197 -3.59 -29.47 5.41
N ARG A 198 -2.70 -30.31 5.93
CA ARG A 198 -3.08 -31.34 6.91
C ARG A 198 -3.63 -30.73 8.18
N ARG A 199 -3.11 -29.59 8.62
CA ARG A 199 -3.61 -28.90 9.82
C ARG A 199 -4.94 -28.21 9.59
N GLU A 200 -5.09 -27.53 8.44
CA GLU A 200 -6.18 -26.60 8.20
C GLU A 200 -7.37 -27.24 7.46
N ALA A 201 -7.11 -28.22 6.59
CA ALA A 201 -8.16 -28.86 5.80
C ALA A 201 -8.73 -30.14 6.43
N ILE A 202 -8.01 -30.83 7.33
CA ILE A 202 -8.50 -32.03 8.00
C ILE A 202 -9.40 -31.63 9.17
N CYS A 203 -10.66 -31.36 8.86
CA CYS A 203 -11.72 -31.07 9.81
C CYS A 203 -13.06 -31.65 9.27
N PRO A 204 -14.14 -31.74 10.10
CA PRO A 204 -15.43 -32.18 9.61
C PRO A 204 -15.88 -31.43 8.36
N SER A 205 -16.41 -32.12 7.36
CA SER A 205 -16.77 -31.56 6.04
C SER A 205 -17.67 -30.31 6.14
N LYS A 206 -18.61 -30.29 7.09
CA LYS A 206 -19.47 -29.14 7.34
C LYS A 206 -18.66 -27.88 7.81
N THR A 207 -17.67 -28.12 8.66
CA THR A 207 -16.78 -27.04 9.15
C THR A 207 -15.94 -26.50 8.01
N LEU A 208 -15.31 -27.38 7.22
CA LEU A 208 -14.50 -26.95 6.07
C LEU A 208 -15.35 -26.23 5.01
N ALA A 209 -16.60 -26.68 4.80
CA ALA A 209 -17.55 -25.97 3.92
C ALA A 209 -17.78 -24.52 4.34
N CYS A 210 -17.95 -24.28 5.63
CA CYS A 210 -18.10 -22.93 6.16
C CYS A 210 -16.82 -22.10 5.97
N ILE A 211 -15.65 -22.67 6.25
CA ILE A 211 -14.34 -22.01 6.04
C ILE A 211 -14.15 -21.64 4.57
N LEU A 212 -14.40 -22.58 3.64
CA LEU A 212 -14.32 -22.35 2.20
C LEU A 212 -15.28 -21.26 1.73
N LYS A 213 -16.51 -21.24 2.25
CA LYS A 213 -17.51 -20.22 1.94
C LYS A 213 -17.07 -18.85 2.44
N THR A 214 -16.54 -18.78 3.66
CA THR A 214 -16.01 -17.55 4.26
C THR A 214 -14.84 -17.02 3.44
N LEU A 215 -13.88 -17.86 3.08
CA LEU A 215 -12.77 -17.49 2.21
C LEU A 215 -13.22 -16.95 0.85
N ARG A 216 -14.12 -17.69 0.17
CA ARG A 216 -14.65 -17.29 -1.14
C ARG A 216 -15.40 -15.96 -1.07
N SER A 217 -16.22 -15.75 -0.06
CA SER A 217 -16.96 -14.50 0.13
C SER A 217 -16.01 -13.30 0.27
N ASN A 218 -14.97 -13.44 1.09
CA ASN A 218 -14.04 -12.35 1.35
C ASN A 218 -13.04 -12.10 0.22
N THR A 219 -12.76 -13.08 -0.63
CA THR A 219 -11.80 -12.95 -1.73
C THR A 219 -12.45 -12.90 -3.11
N SER A 220 -13.78 -12.87 -3.20
CA SER A 220 -14.54 -12.95 -4.47
C SER A 220 -14.14 -11.90 -5.50
N ALA A 221 -13.93 -10.65 -5.07
CA ALA A 221 -13.51 -9.57 -5.95
C ALA A 221 -12.14 -9.84 -6.60
N LEU A 222 -11.24 -10.51 -5.88
CA LEU A 222 -9.89 -10.85 -6.37
C LEU A 222 -9.89 -12.08 -7.29
N GLN A 223 -10.96 -12.86 -7.30
CA GLN A 223 -11.09 -14.07 -8.14
C GLN A 223 -11.68 -13.77 -9.53
N ASN A 224 -11.91 -12.50 -9.85
CA ASN A 224 -12.28 -12.08 -11.18
C ASN A 224 -11.13 -12.35 -12.18
N ALA A 225 -11.46 -12.85 -13.37
CA ALA A 225 -10.47 -13.24 -14.39
C ALA A 225 -9.54 -12.08 -14.80
N ASP A 226 -10.08 -10.86 -14.93
CA ASP A 226 -9.28 -9.68 -15.29
C ASP A 226 -8.33 -9.28 -14.16
N VAL A 227 -8.77 -9.40 -12.90
CA VAL A 227 -7.91 -9.15 -11.72
C VAL A 227 -6.79 -10.19 -11.70
N LEU A 228 -7.12 -11.49 -11.77
CA LEU A 228 -6.12 -12.57 -11.72
C LEU A 228 -5.13 -12.49 -12.88
N ARG A 229 -5.56 -11.97 -14.05
CA ARG A 229 -4.67 -11.71 -15.18
C ARG A 229 -3.70 -10.56 -14.89
N THR A 230 -4.12 -9.54 -14.18
CA THR A 230 -3.31 -8.35 -13.85
C THR A 230 -2.32 -8.63 -12.73
N ILE A 231 -2.72 -9.45 -11.73
CA ILE A 231 -1.89 -9.80 -10.58
C ILE A 231 -1.11 -11.12 -10.79
N CYS A 232 -0.38 -11.19 -11.89
CA CYS A 232 0.53 -12.28 -12.26
C CYS A 232 1.77 -11.70 -12.96
N ASP A 233 2.70 -12.58 -13.34
CA ASP A 233 3.80 -12.19 -14.20
C ASP A 233 3.28 -11.87 -15.60
N GLY A 234 3.64 -10.71 -16.11
CA GLY A 234 3.30 -10.24 -17.44
C GLY A 234 4.45 -10.36 -18.43
N PRO A 235 4.22 -9.96 -19.69
CA PRO A 235 5.28 -9.87 -20.69
C PRO A 235 6.40 -8.92 -20.27
N ASP A 236 7.60 -9.15 -20.81
CA ASP A 236 8.75 -8.28 -20.57
C ASP A 236 8.45 -6.82 -20.87
N GLY A 237 8.79 -5.96 -19.92
CA GLY A 237 8.57 -4.52 -20.02
C GLY A 237 7.16 -4.04 -19.59
N PHE A 238 6.22 -4.95 -19.37
CA PHE A 238 4.86 -4.65 -18.91
C PHE A 238 4.59 -5.07 -17.47
N THR A 239 5.57 -5.64 -16.77
CA THR A 239 5.50 -5.98 -15.35
C THR A 239 6.18 -4.88 -14.53
N ILE A 240 5.55 -4.49 -13.42
CA ILE A 240 6.14 -3.54 -12.48
C ILE A 240 7.30 -4.23 -11.77
N ASP A 241 8.50 -3.62 -11.87
CA ASP A 241 9.73 -4.16 -11.33
C ASP A 241 10.26 -3.23 -10.21
N PHE A 242 10.15 -3.67 -8.97
CA PHE A 242 10.61 -2.90 -7.79
C PHE A 242 12.12 -2.69 -7.79
N ASN A 243 12.89 -3.60 -8.37
CA ASN A 243 14.34 -3.43 -8.46
C ASN A 243 14.67 -2.29 -9.41
N ARG A 244 14.12 -2.31 -10.63
CA ARG A 244 14.30 -1.18 -11.57
C ARG A 244 13.79 0.12 -11.01
N PHE A 245 12.61 0.13 -10.36
CA PHE A 245 12.10 1.32 -9.67
C PHE A 245 13.10 1.88 -8.66
N THR A 246 13.81 1.03 -7.92
CA THR A 246 14.76 1.48 -6.88
C THR A 246 16.02 2.14 -7.46
N TYR A 247 16.49 1.68 -8.63
CA TYR A 247 17.78 2.09 -9.20
C TYR A 247 17.67 2.99 -10.43
N GLU A 248 16.48 3.14 -11.00
CA GLU A 248 16.22 4.00 -12.16
C GLU A 248 15.29 5.14 -11.76
N LYS A 249 15.42 6.29 -12.43
CA LYS A 249 14.51 7.42 -12.23
C LYS A 249 13.10 7.06 -12.69
N SER A 250 12.20 6.84 -11.75
CA SER A 250 10.92 6.20 -12.03
C SER A 250 9.79 6.73 -11.16
N VAL A 251 8.57 6.61 -11.66
CA VAL A 251 7.34 6.87 -10.92
C VAL A 251 6.41 5.64 -11.02
N ILE A 252 5.83 5.26 -9.90
CA ILE A 252 4.74 4.28 -9.85
C ILE A 252 3.43 5.03 -9.58
N PHE A 253 2.48 4.92 -10.51
CA PHE A 253 1.09 5.31 -10.28
C PHE A 253 0.27 4.10 -9.87
N ILE A 254 -0.51 4.24 -8.81
CA ILE A 254 -1.49 3.26 -8.34
C ILE A 254 -2.84 3.96 -8.37
N GLN A 255 -3.64 3.64 -9.37
CA GLN A 255 -4.97 4.22 -9.52
C GLN A 255 -6.03 3.32 -8.90
N VAL A 256 -6.78 3.83 -7.94
CA VAL A 256 -7.87 3.11 -7.26
C VAL A 256 -9.18 3.89 -7.38
N ASN A 257 -10.29 3.19 -7.29
CA ASN A 257 -11.63 3.80 -7.36
C ASN A 257 -12.06 4.32 -5.99
N ASP A 258 -12.60 5.54 -5.92
CA ASP A 258 -13.11 6.14 -4.68
C ASP A 258 -14.47 5.54 -4.24
N ALA A 259 -15.28 5.10 -5.20
CA ALA A 259 -16.61 4.56 -4.96
C ALA A 259 -16.64 3.03 -4.81
N ASP A 260 -15.66 2.33 -5.37
CA ASP A 260 -15.54 0.87 -5.30
C ASP A 260 -14.21 0.46 -4.63
N THR A 261 -14.30 0.03 -3.38
CA THR A 261 -13.14 -0.36 -2.57
C THR A 261 -12.74 -1.83 -2.73
N SER A 262 -13.40 -2.57 -3.62
CA SER A 262 -13.21 -4.02 -3.77
C SER A 262 -11.75 -4.42 -4.10
N LEU A 263 -11.04 -3.59 -4.86
CA LEU A 263 -9.66 -3.80 -5.27
C LEU A 263 -8.62 -3.03 -4.43
N HIS A 264 -9.03 -2.26 -3.42
CA HIS A 264 -8.10 -1.54 -2.55
C HIS A 264 -7.12 -2.47 -1.82
N ARG A 265 -7.51 -3.74 -1.61
CA ARG A 265 -6.61 -4.75 -1.04
C ARG A 265 -5.38 -5.02 -1.91
N ILE A 266 -5.50 -4.91 -3.24
CA ILE A 266 -4.35 -5.04 -4.15
C ILE A 266 -3.38 -3.88 -3.93
N ALA A 267 -3.89 -2.65 -3.80
CA ALA A 267 -3.07 -1.50 -3.45
C ALA A 267 -2.39 -1.67 -2.07
N SER A 268 -3.11 -2.21 -1.08
CA SER A 268 -2.56 -2.53 0.26
C SER A 268 -1.42 -3.55 0.18
N VAL A 269 -1.61 -4.64 -0.58
CA VAL A 269 -0.57 -5.66 -0.82
C VAL A 269 0.64 -5.03 -1.50
N PHE A 270 0.40 -4.30 -2.59
CA PHE A 270 1.44 -3.65 -3.39
C PHE A 270 2.29 -2.70 -2.54
N LEU A 271 1.65 -1.78 -1.81
CA LEU A 271 2.35 -0.81 -0.97
C LEU A 271 3.12 -1.48 0.17
N SER A 272 2.52 -2.46 0.84
CA SER A 272 3.18 -3.19 1.93
C SER A 272 4.43 -3.93 1.43
N GLN A 273 4.34 -4.60 0.28
CA GLN A 273 5.48 -5.28 -0.33
C GLN A 273 6.53 -4.30 -0.87
N LEU A 274 6.12 -3.18 -1.47
CA LEU A 274 7.05 -2.17 -1.95
C LEU A 274 7.84 -1.55 -0.80
N PHE A 275 7.20 -1.17 0.31
CA PHE A 275 7.91 -0.69 1.49
C PHE A 275 8.91 -1.73 2.01
N GLN A 276 8.48 -2.98 2.16
CA GLN A 276 9.34 -4.08 2.61
C GLN A 276 10.55 -4.27 1.68
N PHE A 277 10.32 -4.21 0.36
CA PHE A 277 11.37 -4.31 -0.65
C PHE A 277 12.37 -3.15 -0.54
N LEU A 278 11.88 -1.91 -0.51
CA LEU A 278 12.72 -0.71 -0.41
C LEU A 278 13.54 -0.69 0.88
N PHE A 279 12.97 -1.12 2.01
CA PHE A 279 13.70 -1.26 3.26
C PHE A 279 14.82 -2.31 3.16
N SER A 280 14.54 -3.43 2.50
CA SER A 280 15.54 -4.47 2.24
C SER A 280 16.68 -3.95 1.36
N GLU A 281 16.36 -3.18 0.30
CA GLU A 281 17.36 -2.59 -0.60
C GLU A 281 18.20 -1.51 0.10
N ALA A 282 17.56 -0.66 0.92
CA ALA A 282 18.29 0.32 1.72
C ALA A 282 19.28 -0.35 2.69
N ASN A 283 18.88 -1.46 3.31
CA ASN A 283 19.75 -2.22 4.24
C ASN A 283 20.98 -2.83 3.54
N LYS A 284 20.99 -3.00 2.23
CA LYS A 284 22.15 -3.45 1.45
C LYS A 284 23.16 -2.32 1.20
N GLN A 285 22.76 -1.06 1.33
CA GLN A 285 23.62 0.10 1.12
C GLN A 285 24.48 0.39 2.37
N LYS A 286 25.69 0.94 2.16
CA LYS A 286 26.64 1.25 3.25
C LYS A 286 26.07 2.28 4.26
N ASP A 287 25.31 3.23 3.79
CA ASP A 287 24.69 4.29 4.61
C ASP A 287 23.24 3.98 4.99
N LEU A 288 22.76 2.77 4.69
CA LEU A 288 21.41 2.28 4.94
C LEU A 288 20.32 3.15 4.26
N ARG A 289 20.65 3.80 3.14
CA ARG A 289 19.73 4.65 2.38
C ARG A 289 19.57 4.16 0.94
N LEU A 290 18.41 4.40 0.38
CA LEU A 290 18.16 4.13 -1.04
C LEU A 290 19.06 4.98 -1.93
N PRO A 291 19.51 4.45 -3.08
CA PRO A 291 20.37 5.18 -4.04
C PRO A 291 19.66 6.41 -4.61
N ILE A 292 18.36 6.32 -4.84
CA ILE A 292 17.48 7.43 -5.22
C ILE A 292 16.44 7.55 -4.10
N PRO A 293 16.27 8.74 -3.47
CA PRO A 293 15.23 8.94 -2.47
C PRO A 293 13.84 8.68 -3.06
N VAL A 294 12.90 8.22 -2.24
CA VAL A 294 11.53 7.93 -2.67
C VAL A 294 10.54 8.77 -1.87
N GLN A 295 9.60 9.41 -2.55
CA GLN A 295 8.46 10.09 -1.93
C GLN A 295 7.18 9.35 -2.27
N PHE A 296 6.45 8.92 -1.25
CA PHE A 296 5.11 8.38 -1.37
C PHE A 296 4.09 9.51 -1.27
N HIS A 297 3.11 9.51 -2.16
CA HIS A 297 1.96 10.41 -2.18
C HIS A 297 0.71 9.56 -2.03
N LEU A 298 0.15 9.54 -0.84
CA LEU A 298 -0.93 8.65 -0.43
C LEU A 298 -2.23 9.44 -0.33
N ASP A 299 -2.92 9.65 -1.47
CA ASP A 299 -4.23 10.32 -1.48
C ASP A 299 -5.28 9.42 -0.80
N ASP A 300 -6.10 10.03 0.07
CA ASP A 300 -7.09 9.34 0.91
C ASP A 300 -6.53 8.06 1.58
N MET A 301 -5.36 8.18 2.23
CA MET A 301 -4.56 7.07 2.77
C MET A 301 -5.30 6.14 3.74
N ALA A 302 -6.46 6.53 4.20
CA ALA A 302 -7.33 5.71 5.04
C ALA A 302 -8.16 4.68 4.24
N ASN A 303 -8.12 4.70 2.91
CA ASN A 303 -8.87 3.76 2.09
C ASN A 303 -8.13 2.42 1.86
N TYR A 304 -6.83 2.39 2.09
CA TYR A 304 -6.00 1.20 1.88
C TYR A 304 -4.99 1.06 3.03
N ALA A 305 -5.15 0.01 3.81
CA ALA A 305 -4.28 -0.24 4.96
C ALA A 305 -2.91 -0.76 4.50
N ILE A 306 -1.84 -0.21 5.04
CA ILE A 306 -0.46 -0.67 4.83
C ILE A 306 -0.06 -1.46 6.07
N ASN A 307 0.44 -2.69 5.88
CA ASN A 307 0.88 -3.52 7.00
C ASN A 307 2.08 -2.86 7.70
N ASP A 308 2.10 -2.94 9.02
CA ASP A 308 3.17 -2.38 9.89
C ASP A 308 3.48 -0.89 9.65
N PHE A 309 2.51 -0.12 9.13
CA PHE A 309 2.73 1.26 8.71
C PHE A 309 3.29 2.16 9.81
N ALA A 310 2.88 1.97 11.06
CA ALA A 310 3.42 2.72 12.20
C ALA A 310 4.95 2.51 12.35
N SER A 311 5.43 1.29 12.19
CA SER A 311 6.87 0.97 12.24
C SER A 311 7.60 1.47 10.99
N ILE A 312 6.97 1.39 9.83
CA ILE A 312 7.50 1.87 8.55
C ILE A 312 7.74 3.37 8.61
N ILE A 313 6.70 4.16 8.91
CA ILE A 313 6.79 5.63 8.91
C ILE A 313 7.78 6.16 9.95
N ALA A 314 7.87 5.51 11.12
CA ALA A 314 8.82 5.89 12.17
C ALA A 314 10.29 5.75 11.74
N THR A 315 10.59 4.85 10.81
CA THR A 315 11.97 4.53 10.38
C THR A 315 12.29 4.95 8.94
N ALA A 316 11.30 5.36 8.16
CA ALA A 316 11.39 5.70 6.74
C ALA A 316 12.46 6.77 6.42
N ARG A 317 12.56 7.83 7.25
CA ARG A 317 13.53 8.91 7.08
C ARG A 317 14.96 8.39 6.92
N SER A 318 15.38 7.47 7.79
CA SER A 318 16.76 6.93 7.76
C SER A 318 17.07 6.18 6.46
N ARG A 319 16.05 5.71 5.73
CA ARG A 319 16.15 5.00 4.45
C ARG A 319 16.09 5.92 3.22
N GLY A 320 15.87 7.24 3.41
CA GLY A 320 15.66 8.17 2.31
C GLY A 320 14.24 8.10 1.74
N ILE A 321 13.27 7.70 2.55
CA ILE A 321 11.86 7.60 2.19
C ILE A 321 11.09 8.72 2.90
N GLY A 322 10.31 9.48 2.14
CA GLY A 322 9.34 10.45 2.63
C GLY A 322 7.92 10.00 2.31
N ILE A 323 6.95 10.43 3.10
CA ILE A 323 5.55 10.05 2.97
C ILE A 323 4.68 11.29 3.08
N THR A 324 3.94 11.61 2.01
CA THR A 324 2.85 12.58 2.04
C THR A 324 1.54 11.81 2.14
N GLY A 325 0.78 12.05 3.19
CA GLY A 325 -0.52 11.42 3.40
C GLY A 325 -1.63 12.44 3.41
N CYS A 326 -2.74 12.14 2.72
CA CYS A 326 -3.95 12.95 2.73
C CYS A 326 -5.07 12.24 3.49
N ILE A 327 -5.71 12.97 4.41
CA ILE A 327 -6.91 12.52 5.13
C ILE A 327 -7.93 13.65 5.20
N GLN A 328 -9.20 13.29 5.39
CA GLN A 328 -10.25 14.27 5.56
C GLN A 328 -10.45 14.62 7.04
N SER A 329 -10.16 13.67 7.93
CA SER A 329 -10.17 13.86 9.38
C SER A 329 -9.28 12.83 10.06
N LYS A 330 -8.86 13.11 11.30
CA LYS A 330 -8.08 12.17 12.12
C LYS A 330 -8.81 10.86 12.38
N ASN A 331 -10.13 10.90 12.49
CA ASN A 331 -10.96 9.71 12.74
C ASN A 331 -10.83 8.66 11.63
N GLN A 332 -10.51 9.06 10.41
CA GLN A 332 -10.23 8.11 9.33
C GLN A 332 -9.00 7.24 9.63
N LEU A 333 -7.92 7.80 10.17
CA LEU A 333 -6.75 7.01 10.59
C LEU A 333 -7.09 6.05 11.72
N VAL A 334 -7.88 6.51 12.70
CA VAL A 334 -8.33 5.67 13.82
C VAL A 334 -9.16 4.49 13.33
N SER A 335 -10.02 4.69 12.35
CA SER A 335 -10.85 3.61 11.80
C SER A 335 -10.01 2.49 11.16
N VAL A 336 -8.87 2.82 10.55
CA VAL A 336 -8.00 1.86 9.85
C VAL A 336 -6.92 1.29 10.77
N TYR A 337 -6.22 2.16 11.49
CA TYR A 337 -5.02 1.79 12.25
C TYR A 337 -5.25 1.66 13.76
N LYS A 338 -6.47 1.93 14.25
CA LYS A 338 -6.89 1.79 15.66
C LYS A 338 -5.87 2.51 16.58
N ASP A 339 -5.33 1.82 17.56
CA ASP A 339 -4.38 2.37 18.55
C ASP A 339 -3.09 2.91 17.93
N ASN A 340 -2.71 2.43 16.75
CA ASN A 340 -1.52 2.91 16.04
C ASN A 340 -1.74 4.25 15.31
N ALA A 341 -2.97 4.74 15.19
CA ALA A 341 -3.27 5.98 14.46
C ALA A 341 -2.54 7.20 15.01
N ILE A 342 -2.43 7.31 16.33
CA ILE A 342 -1.72 8.39 17.02
C ILE A 342 -0.23 8.31 16.69
N ASN A 343 0.37 7.12 16.81
CA ASN A 343 1.79 6.90 16.51
C ASN A 343 2.13 7.25 15.06
N ILE A 344 1.23 6.91 14.12
CA ILE A 344 1.38 7.27 12.70
C ILE A 344 1.34 8.78 12.53
N GLN A 345 0.38 9.45 13.15
CA GLN A 345 0.23 10.90 13.05
C GLN A 345 1.46 11.64 13.61
N ASP A 346 2.00 11.19 14.73
CA ASP A 346 3.18 11.78 15.38
C ASP A 346 4.47 11.63 14.56
N CYS A 347 4.47 10.72 13.57
CA CYS A 347 5.59 10.56 12.65
C CYS A 347 5.58 11.56 11.46
N PHE A 348 4.60 12.44 11.37
CA PHE A 348 4.59 13.52 10.39
C PHE A 348 5.15 14.80 11.03
N ASP A 349 6.40 15.15 10.69
CA ASP A 349 7.03 16.39 11.18
C ASP A 349 6.34 17.66 10.67
N THR A 350 5.56 17.57 9.60
CA THR A 350 4.78 18.68 9.06
C THR A 350 3.32 18.27 8.87
N THR A 351 2.42 19.01 9.48
CA THR A 351 0.97 18.89 9.28
C THR A 351 0.45 20.11 8.55
N ILE A 352 -0.30 19.91 7.48
CA ILE A 352 -0.93 20.93 6.63
C ILE A 352 -2.44 20.83 6.84
N TYR A 353 -3.01 21.80 7.53
CA TYR A 353 -4.44 21.84 7.76
C TYR A 353 -5.11 22.80 6.75
N MET A 354 -6.10 22.30 6.05
CA MET A 354 -6.81 22.98 4.94
C MET A 354 -8.31 23.16 5.20
N GLY A 355 -8.73 23.13 6.48
CA GLY A 355 -10.13 23.17 6.87
C GLY A 355 -10.82 21.80 6.82
N THR A 356 -11.60 21.49 7.84
CA THR A 356 -12.39 20.25 7.96
C THR A 356 -13.69 20.51 8.72
N ASN A 357 -14.70 19.68 8.45
CA ASN A 357 -15.94 19.69 9.21
C ASN A 357 -15.85 18.86 10.52
N SER A 358 -14.70 18.24 10.78
CA SER A 358 -14.46 17.45 11.99
C SER A 358 -14.05 18.35 13.15
N TYR A 359 -14.96 18.50 14.13
CA TYR A 359 -14.70 19.30 15.33
C TYR A 359 -13.42 18.86 16.08
N ASP A 360 -13.24 17.55 16.26
CA ASP A 360 -12.06 17.00 16.95
C ASP A 360 -10.75 17.34 16.23
N SER A 361 -10.76 17.31 14.89
CA SER A 361 -9.60 17.66 14.09
C SER A 361 -9.30 19.15 14.19
N ALA A 362 -10.33 20.02 14.12
CA ALA A 362 -10.16 21.48 14.26
C ALA A 362 -9.67 21.85 15.66
N LEU A 363 -10.22 21.23 16.70
CA LEU A 363 -9.81 21.45 18.09
C LEU A 363 -8.35 21.07 18.33
N ASP A 364 -7.88 19.93 17.79
CA ASP A 364 -6.49 19.54 17.88
C ASP A 364 -5.56 20.55 17.19
N ILE A 365 -5.94 21.02 16.00
CA ILE A 365 -5.16 22.03 15.29
C ILE A 365 -5.11 23.34 16.09
N ALA A 366 -6.22 23.78 16.65
CA ALA A 366 -6.27 24.97 17.51
C ALA A 366 -5.30 24.85 18.71
N HIS A 367 -5.33 23.71 19.42
CA HIS A 367 -4.43 23.47 20.54
C HIS A 367 -2.95 23.44 20.12
N ARG A 368 -2.64 22.79 19.01
CA ARG A 368 -1.24 22.63 18.52
C ARG A 368 -0.67 23.92 17.91
N SER A 369 -1.54 24.72 17.27
CA SER A 369 -1.13 25.98 16.62
C SER A 369 -1.08 27.17 17.58
N GLY A 370 -1.85 27.11 18.66
CA GLY A 370 -2.12 28.27 19.51
C GLY A 370 -3.14 29.28 18.94
N PHE A 371 -3.73 28.96 17.77
CA PHE A 371 -4.81 29.76 17.20
C PHE A 371 -6.14 29.45 17.92
N THR A 372 -7.08 30.40 17.88
CA THR A 372 -8.43 30.14 18.42
C THR A 372 -9.18 29.12 17.57
N LEU A 373 -10.10 28.38 18.16
CA LEU A 373 -10.93 27.43 17.41
C LEU A 373 -11.75 28.13 16.32
N ASP A 374 -12.25 29.33 16.58
CA ASP A 374 -13.01 30.12 15.60
C ASP A 374 -12.13 30.43 14.38
N TYR A 375 -10.89 30.87 14.62
CA TYR A 375 -9.92 31.13 13.55
C TYR A 375 -9.65 29.89 12.70
N VAL A 376 -9.50 28.72 13.33
CA VAL A 376 -9.24 27.46 12.62
C VAL A 376 -10.45 27.03 11.80
N ASN A 377 -11.68 27.27 12.31
CA ASN A 377 -12.91 26.92 11.61
C ASN A 377 -13.25 27.88 10.47
N GLU A 378 -12.79 29.14 10.55
CA GLU A 378 -13.04 30.19 9.55
C GLU A 378 -11.91 30.25 8.48
N LEU A 379 -10.99 29.25 8.46
CA LEU A 379 -9.90 29.23 7.49
C LEU A 379 -10.43 29.27 6.05
N PRO A 380 -10.06 30.26 5.23
CA PRO A 380 -10.52 30.37 3.85
C PRO A 380 -10.06 29.17 2.99
N VAL A 381 -10.81 28.84 1.95
CA VAL A 381 -10.37 27.87 0.95
C VAL A 381 -9.22 28.44 0.15
N GLY A 382 -8.12 27.70 0.08
CA GLY A 382 -6.88 28.17 -0.53
C GLY A 382 -5.80 28.53 0.51
N ASP A 383 -6.21 28.71 1.77
CA ASP A 383 -5.29 28.96 2.87
C ASP A 383 -5.01 27.69 3.66
N VAL A 384 -3.85 27.65 4.33
CA VAL A 384 -3.46 26.53 5.18
C VAL A 384 -2.87 27.00 6.50
N ILE A 385 -3.04 26.19 7.54
CA ILE A 385 -2.27 26.31 8.77
C ILE A 385 -1.19 25.24 8.73
N LEU A 386 0.07 25.68 8.73
CA LEU A 386 1.24 24.82 8.76
C LEU A 386 1.71 24.62 10.20
N LEU A 387 1.78 23.36 10.61
CA LEU A 387 2.35 22.94 11.88
C LEU A 387 3.62 22.14 11.58
N ARG A 388 4.78 22.65 11.95
CA ARG A 388 6.06 21.99 11.72
C ARG A 388 6.82 21.83 13.02
N ARG A 389 7.37 20.64 13.26
CA ARG A 389 8.13 20.34 14.46
C ARG A 389 9.29 21.33 14.65
N GLY A 390 9.34 21.99 15.79
CA GLY A 390 10.38 22.96 16.16
C GLY A 390 10.16 24.38 15.61
N SER A 391 9.00 24.67 14.98
CA SER A 391 8.62 26.00 14.49
C SER A 391 7.28 26.43 15.10
N CYS A 392 7.02 27.73 15.10
CA CYS A 392 5.68 28.24 15.34
C CYS A 392 4.75 27.84 14.21
N ALA A 393 3.46 27.75 14.51
CA ALA A 393 2.46 27.56 13.48
C ALA A 393 2.37 28.81 12.58
N GLU A 394 2.19 28.58 11.28
CA GLU A 394 2.09 29.63 10.28
C GLU A 394 0.79 29.52 9.50
N HIS A 395 0.15 30.66 9.21
CA HIS A 395 -0.93 30.74 8.25
C HIS A 395 -0.32 31.13 6.90
N VAL A 396 -0.58 30.34 5.87
CA VAL A 396 -0.01 30.52 4.52
C VAL A 396 -1.12 30.44 3.49
N GLU A 397 -1.17 31.42 2.61
CA GLU A 397 -1.97 31.39 1.38
C GLU A 397 -1.23 30.53 0.35
N LEU A 398 -1.88 29.47 -0.13
CA LEU A 398 -1.29 28.59 -1.14
C LEU A 398 -1.18 29.33 -2.49
N LEU A 399 -0.16 28.97 -3.24
CA LEU A 399 -0.05 29.43 -4.64
C LEU A 399 -1.31 29.02 -5.44
N ASP A 400 -1.88 29.98 -6.15
CA ASP A 400 -2.91 29.73 -7.16
C ASP A 400 -2.25 29.19 -8.44
N TYR A 401 -2.55 27.93 -8.77
CA TYR A 401 -1.96 27.22 -9.92
C TYR A 401 -3.00 26.92 -11.00
#